data_b30131c11536dea2e60e48bc42b0d6c5
#
_entry.id   b30131c11536dea2e60e48bc42b0d6c5
#
_cell.length_a   1.000
_cell.length_b   1.000
_cell.length_c   1.000
_cell.angle_alpha   90.00
_cell.angle_beta   90.00
_cell.angle_gamma   90.00
#
_symmetry.space_group_name_H-M   'P 1'
#
loop_
_entity.id
_entity.type
_entity.pdbx_description
1 polymer ?
#
loop_
_entity_poly.entity_id
_entity_poly.type
_entity_poly.pdbx_seq_one_letter_code
_entity_poly.pdbx_strand_id
1 'polypeptide(L)'
;SGAGRVHEALARQQLAKYKDRFPVVFAGDTISGVNSFLKELQEVYPLSFVILTTWQQGKQGVYLDPDIYYSMYAHECPVPILTVMDNGLGKGIFGGIVTFADQMGAKAGKIGVRILNGEQAKVIPIDTVRPIPVFDENQLKRWRVERKNLPAKSLIVNERDVFWRTYGNYILIAGITFILLLLLVLFLVLSHLRYRKMLHRSIFLEKAAQQMAEMLKKKTEIMKIG
;
A
#
# COMPACT_ATOMS: atom_id res chain seq x y z
N SER A 1 29.41 3.10 -13.43
CA SER A 1 29.24 1.91 -14.29
C SER A 1 29.16 2.29 -15.75
N GLY A 2 29.42 1.32 -16.69
CA GLY A 2 29.30 1.57 -18.12
C GLY A 2 27.91 2.06 -18.54
N ALA A 3 26.86 1.45 -17.99
CA ALA A 3 25.47 1.85 -18.24
C ALA A 3 25.18 3.29 -17.77
N GLY A 4 25.69 3.69 -16.62
CA GLY A 4 25.52 5.05 -16.11
C GLY A 4 26.11 6.11 -17.05
N ARG A 5 27.30 5.86 -17.63
CA ARG A 5 27.90 6.78 -18.60
C ARG A 5 27.08 6.89 -19.89
N VAL A 6 26.50 5.80 -20.36
CA VAL A 6 25.61 5.84 -21.55
C VAL A 6 24.35 6.66 -21.26
N HIS A 7 23.72 6.43 -20.11
CA HIS A 7 22.53 7.20 -19.70
C HIS A 7 22.86 8.69 -19.53
N GLU A 8 24.00 9.02 -18.94
CA GLU A 8 24.45 10.42 -18.82
C GLU A 8 24.66 11.07 -20.19
N ALA A 9 25.34 10.38 -21.12
CA ALA A 9 25.59 10.91 -22.45
C ALA A 9 24.27 11.18 -23.21
N LEU A 10 23.32 10.25 -23.13
CA LEU A 10 21.98 10.42 -23.71
C LEU A 10 21.22 11.58 -23.05
N ALA A 11 21.26 11.69 -21.73
CA ALA A 11 20.62 12.75 -21.01
C ALA A 11 21.22 14.11 -21.39
N ARG A 12 22.55 14.22 -21.48
CA ARG A 12 23.24 15.46 -21.94
C ARG A 12 22.76 15.86 -23.32
N GLN A 13 22.68 14.92 -24.25
CA GLN A 13 22.20 15.18 -25.60
C GLN A 13 20.75 15.67 -25.63
N GLN A 14 19.86 14.99 -24.90
CA GLN A 14 18.43 15.32 -24.90
C GLN A 14 18.11 16.62 -24.13
N LEU A 15 18.84 16.91 -23.06
CA LEU A 15 18.63 18.09 -22.24
C LEU A 15 19.34 19.34 -22.80
N ALA A 16 20.25 19.19 -23.74
CA ALA A 16 20.97 20.33 -24.35
C ALA A 16 20.05 21.44 -24.89
N LYS A 17 18.88 21.06 -25.41
CA LYS A 17 17.88 22.01 -25.93
C LYS A 17 17.18 22.84 -24.86
N TYR A 18 17.32 22.46 -23.57
CA TYR A 18 16.71 23.17 -22.45
C TYR A 18 17.71 23.98 -21.61
N LYS A 19 19.02 23.98 -21.98
CA LYS A 19 20.10 24.60 -21.20
C LYS A 19 19.84 26.08 -20.86
N ASP A 20 19.14 26.81 -21.77
CA ASP A 20 18.83 28.21 -21.59
C ASP A 20 17.56 28.43 -20.76
N ARG A 21 16.80 27.41 -20.45
CA ARG A 21 15.57 27.46 -19.64
C ARG A 21 15.80 27.10 -18.19
N PHE A 22 16.66 26.13 -17.92
CA PHE A 22 17.03 25.73 -16.55
C PHE A 22 18.45 25.16 -16.52
N PRO A 23 19.22 25.45 -15.45
CA PRO A 23 20.52 24.84 -15.24
C PRO A 23 20.39 23.34 -15.03
N VAL A 24 21.21 22.56 -15.70
CA VAL A 24 21.29 21.09 -15.54
C VAL A 24 22.66 20.71 -15.01
N VAL A 25 22.69 20.07 -13.85
CA VAL A 25 23.92 19.59 -13.22
C VAL A 25 23.95 18.06 -13.30
N PHE A 26 25.08 17.50 -13.72
CA PHE A 26 25.30 16.06 -13.79
C PHE A 26 26.21 15.62 -12.64
N ALA A 27 25.66 14.90 -11.68
CA ALA A 27 26.30 14.60 -10.41
C ALA A 27 26.88 13.17 -10.31
N GLY A 28 27.03 12.43 -11.43
CA GLY A 28 27.37 11.02 -11.43
C GLY A 28 28.67 10.65 -10.73
N ASP A 29 29.81 11.17 -11.20
CA ASP A 29 31.12 10.81 -10.68
C ASP A 29 31.65 11.79 -9.59
N THR A 30 30.97 12.90 -9.37
CA THR A 30 31.39 13.97 -8.42
C THR A 30 30.86 13.76 -7.01
N ILE A 31 29.82 12.96 -6.85
CA ILE A 31 29.21 12.71 -5.53
C ILE A 31 30.20 11.95 -4.64
N SER A 32 30.73 12.63 -3.63
CA SER A 32 31.67 12.03 -2.66
C SER A 32 30.98 11.12 -1.65
N GLY A 33 29.69 11.33 -1.44
CA GLY A 33 28.81 10.55 -0.59
C GLY A 33 27.39 11.11 -0.66
N VAL A 34 26.41 10.31 -0.25
CA VAL A 34 25.01 10.73 -0.34
C VAL A 34 24.69 11.89 0.59
N ASN A 35 25.20 11.85 1.82
CA ASN A 35 24.95 12.91 2.79
C ASN A 35 25.48 14.28 2.29
N SER A 36 26.66 14.31 1.66
CA SER A 36 27.18 15.54 1.05
C SER A 36 26.33 16.01 -0.11
N PHE A 37 25.80 15.09 -0.90
CA PHE A 37 24.89 15.44 -2.01
C PHE A 37 23.53 15.98 -1.52
N LEU A 38 22.94 15.35 -0.49
CA LEU A 38 21.68 15.84 0.09
C LEU A 38 21.86 17.25 0.70
N LYS A 39 22.99 17.50 1.34
CA LYS A 39 23.34 18.83 1.89
C LYS A 39 23.50 19.86 0.76
N GLU A 40 24.20 19.51 -0.29
CA GLU A 40 24.35 20.38 -1.47
C GLU A 40 22.99 20.71 -2.12
N LEU A 41 22.10 19.71 -2.25
CA LEU A 41 20.74 19.94 -2.76
C LEU A 41 19.95 20.93 -1.88
N GLN A 42 20.11 20.83 -0.55
CA GLN A 42 19.40 21.71 0.37
C GLN A 42 19.94 23.16 0.34
N GLU A 43 21.26 23.31 0.31
CA GLU A 43 21.93 24.61 0.45
C GLU A 43 22.03 25.38 -0.88
N VAL A 44 22.28 24.66 -1.99
CA VAL A 44 22.58 25.26 -3.28
C VAL A 44 21.40 25.18 -4.25
N TYR A 45 20.63 24.09 -4.19
CA TYR A 45 19.58 23.80 -5.16
C TYR A 45 18.18 23.57 -4.52
N PRO A 46 17.68 24.44 -3.64
CA PRO A 46 16.43 24.22 -2.91
C PRO A 46 15.18 24.16 -3.80
N LEU A 47 15.22 24.75 -5.00
CA LEU A 47 14.12 24.76 -5.98
C LEU A 47 14.45 23.90 -7.21
N SER A 48 14.97 22.71 -6.96
CA SER A 48 15.36 21.77 -8.02
C SER A 48 14.58 20.45 -7.92
N PHE A 49 14.88 19.55 -8.81
CA PHE A 49 14.51 18.12 -8.70
C PHE A 49 15.66 17.27 -9.21
N VAL A 50 15.71 16.04 -8.73
CA VAL A 50 16.71 15.03 -9.15
C VAL A 50 16.07 14.10 -10.16
N ILE A 51 16.75 13.83 -11.29
CA ILE A 51 16.43 12.71 -12.17
C ILE A 51 17.43 11.59 -11.90
N LEU A 52 16.94 10.52 -11.32
CA LEU A 52 17.73 9.34 -11.03
C LEU A 52 17.66 8.36 -12.21
N THR A 53 18.79 8.14 -12.85
CA THR A 53 18.88 7.21 -13.98
C THR A 53 19.36 5.82 -13.52
N THR A 54 20.61 5.74 -13.07
CA THR A 54 21.21 4.52 -12.51
C THR A 54 22.31 4.90 -11.52
N TRP A 55 22.19 4.41 -10.30
CA TRP A 55 23.25 4.58 -9.30
C TRP A 55 23.35 3.30 -8.47
N GLN A 56 24.23 2.40 -8.87
CA GLN A 56 24.37 1.07 -8.29
C GLN A 56 25.72 0.84 -7.61
N GLN A 57 26.62 1.81 -7.70
CA GLN A 57 27.97 1.65 -7.17
C GLN A 57 28.50 2.96 -6.58
N GLY A 58 28.87 2.93 -5.33
CA GLY A 58 29.56 4.05 -4.67
C GLY A 58 31.02 4.19 -5.12
N LYS A 59 31.68 5.29 -4.75
CA LYS A 59 33.08 5.58 -5.12
C LYS A 59 34.07 4.46 -4.77
N GLN A 60 33.82 3.70 -3.71
CA GLN A 60 34.68 2.61 -3.25
C GLN A 60 34.33 1.26 -3.89
N GLY A 61 33.53 1.24 -4.94
CA GLY A 61 33.11 0.02 -5.63
C GLY A 61 32.06 -0.82 -4.88
N VAL A 62 31.57 -0.35 -3.74
CA VAL A 62 30.54 -1.02 -2.96
C VAL A 62 29.24 -0.99 -3.76
N TYR A 63 28.65 -2.16 -3.97
CA TYR A 63 27.33 -2.28 -4.62
C TYR A 63 26.26 -1.72 -3.67
N LEU A 64 25.40 -0.88 -4.24
CA LEU A 64 24.26 -0.30 -3.55
C LEU A 64 23.01 -0.97 -4.07
N ASP A 65 22.26 -1.63 -3.19
CA ASP A 65 20.95 -2.16 -3.54
C ASP A 65 19.99 -0.98 -3.83
N PRO A 66 19.50 -0.83 -5.07
CA PRO A 66 18.68 0.30 -5.45
C PRO A 66 17.40 0.42 -4.61
N ASP A 67 16.79 -0.69 -4.26
CA ASP A 67 15.53 -0.68 -3.52
C ASP A 67 15.67 -0.17 -2.08
N ILE A 68 16.81 -0.48 -1.45
CA ILE A 68 17.11 -0.01 -0.10
C ILE A 68 17.54 1.46 -0.13
N TYR A 69 18.52 1.78 -0.96
CA TYR A 69 19.12 3.10 -0.98
C TYR A 69 18.18 4.18 -1.52
N TYR A 70 17.43 3.88 -2.57
CA TYR A 70 16.50 4.85 -3.15
C TYR A 70 15.38 5.22 -2.18
N SER A 71 14.84 4.25 -1.43
CA SER A 71 13.82 4.53 -0.43
C SER A 71 14.36 5.36 0.74
N MET A 72 15.55 5.03 1.24
CA MET A 72 16.18 5.74 2.35
C MET A 72 16.46 7.19 1.97
N TYR A 73 17.08 7.42 0.81
CA TYR A 73 17.42 8.78 0.39
C TYR A 73 16.22 9.59 -0.09
N ALA A 74 15.22 8.97 -0.66
CA ALA A 74 14.02 9.68 -1.07
C ALA A 74 13.26 10.28 0.12
N HIS A 75 13.33 9.65 1.30
CA HIS A 75 12.76 10.20 2.53
C HIS A 75 13.48 11.45 3.04
N GLU A 76 14.81 11.46 2.98
CA GLU A 76 15.66 12.55 3.48
C GLU A 76 15.86 13.65 2.43
N CYS A 77 15.64 13.36 1.15
CA CYS A 77 15.90 14.32 0.08
C CYS A 77 15.03 15.57 0.22
N PRO A 78 15.64 16.76 0.19
CA PRO A 78 14.93 18.05 0.30
C PRO A 78 14.20 18.46 -0.97
N VAL A 79 14.38 17.72 -2.07
CA VAL A 79 13.76 17.98 -3.37
C VAL A 79 13.15 16.70 -3.95
N PRO A 80 12.16 16.77 -4.86
CA PRO A 80 11.55 15.59 -5.45
C PRO A 80 12.56 14.80 -6.30
N ILE A 81 12.51 13.47 -6.20
CA ILE A 81 13.31 12.55 -7.00
C ILE A 81 12.42 11.90 -8.05
N LEU A 82 12.75 12.14 -9.31
CA LEU A 82 12.16 11.47 -10.46
C LEU A 82 13.01 10.25 -10.86
N THR A 83 12.37 9.22 -11.40
CA THR A 83 13.04 8.01 -11.88
C THR A 83 12.61 7.68 -13.30
N VAL A 84 13.47 6.93 -14.02
CA VAL A 84 13.18 6.36 -15.34
C VAL A 84 12.95 4.84 -15.29
N MET A 85 13.20 4.22 -14.14
CA MET A 85 13.01 2.80 -13.86
C MET A 85 12.07 2.63 -12.65
N ASP A 86 11.52 1.44 -12.47
CA ASP A 86 10.58 1.12 -11.40
C ASP A 86 11.22 0.95 -10.00
N ASN A 87 12.55 0.96 -9.91
CA ASN A 87 13.27 0.89 -8.64
C ASN A 87 12.90 2.05 -7.70
N GLY A 88 12.55 1.73 -6.46
CA GLY A 88 12.18 2.71 -5.43
C GLY A 88 10.81 3.37 -5.63
N LEU A 89 10.08 3.02 -6.70
CA LEU A 89 8.73 3.50 -6.94
C LEU A 89 7.79 3.02 -5.82
N GLY A 90 6.98 3.94 -5.28
CA GLY A 90 6.13 3.64 -4.13
C GLY A 90 6.86 3.61 -2.78
N LYS A 91 8.19 3.80 -2.75
CA LYS A 91 9.04 3.80 -1.56
C LYS A 91 9.66 5.17 -1.28
N GLY A 92 9.03 6.25 -1.72
CA GLY A 92 9.48 7.62 -1.46
C GLY A 92 9.98 8.38 -2.70
N ILE A 93 10.18 7.71 -3.84
CA ILE A 93 10.43 8.38 -5.12
C ILE A 93 9.14 9.02 -5.63
N PHE A 94 9.25 10.26 -6.14
CA PHE A 94 8.11 11.03 -6.64
C PHE A 94 7.40 10.33 -7.80
N GLY A 95 8.17 9.71 -8.70
CA GLY A 95 7.67 9.08 -9.91
C GLY A 95 8.45 9.48 -11.15
N GLY A 96 7.83 9.37 -12.31
CA GLY A 96 8.44 9.73 -13.60
C GLY A 96 7.78 9.05 -14.78
N ILE A 97 8.47 9.07 -15.91
CA ILE A 97 8.13 8.26 -17.08
C ILE A 97 8.96 6.96 -16.98
N VAL A 98 8.31 5.90 -16.51
CA VAL A 98 8.97 4.73 -15.94
C VAL A 98 8.88 3.53 -16.88
N THR A 99 9.98 2.83 -17.06
CA THR A 99 10.04 1.52 -17.71
C THR A 99 10.08 0.44 -16.64
N PHE A 100 9.21 -0.55 -16.74
CA PHE A 100 9.10 -1.64 -15.78
C PHE A 100 9.99 -2.82 -16.14
N ALA A 101 10.82 -3.26 -15.21
CA ALA A 101 11.77 -4.34 -15.39
C ALA A 101 11.10 -5.71 -15.65
N ASP A 102 9.95 -5.97 -15.02
CA ASP A 102 9.15 -7.18 -15.23
C ASP A 102 8.61 -7.27 -16.66
N GLN A 103 8.16 -6.16 -17.25
CA GLN A 103 7.70 -6.10 -18.63
C GLN A 103 8.86 -6.34 -19.61
N MET A 104 10.04 -5.80 -19.29
CA MET A 104 11.24 -6.07 -20.08
C MET A 104 11.62 -7.56 -20.03
N GLY A 105 11.62 -8.16 -18.84
CA GLY A 105 11.87 -9.59 -18.65
C GLY A 105 10.86 -10.48 -19.35
N ALA A 106 9.57 -10.16 -19.26
CA ALA A 106 8.52 -10.89 -19.95
C ALA A 106 8.66 -10.86 -21.48
N LYS A 107 9.02 -9.71 -22.06
CA LYS A 107 9.30 -9.59 -23.50
C LYS A 107 10.55 -10.36 -23.90
N ALA A 108 11.63 -10.24 -23.15
CA ALA A 108 12.86 -10.99 -23.39
C ALA A 108 12.61 -12.51 -23.33
N GLY A 109 11.85 -12.98 -22.35
CA GLY A 109 11.46 -14.39 -22.25
C GLY A 109 10.66 -14.87 -23.44
N LYS A 110 9.69 -14.09 -23.93
CA LYS A 110 8.93 -14.42 -25.16
C LYS A 110 9.83 -14.53 -26.38
N ILE A 111 10.80 -13.64 -26.54
CA ILE A 111 11.78 -13.71 -27.64
C ILE A 111 12.65 -14.97 -27.48
N GLY A 112 13.10 -15.28 -26.27
CA GLY A 112 13.86 -16.49 -25.98
C GLY A 112 13.12 -17.76 -26.39
N VAL A 113 11.82 -17.88 -26.06
CA VAL A 113 11.00 -19.02 -26.49
C VAL A 113 10.89 -19.13 -28.02
N ARG A 114 10.74 -18.03 -28.74
CA ARG A 114 10.70 -18.02 -30.20
C ARG A 114 11.99 -18.57 -30.80
N ILE A 115 13.15 -18.16 -30.26
CA ILE A 115 14.47 -18.65 -30.69
C ILE A 115 14.62 -20.15 -30.39
N LEU A 116 14.22 -20.61 -29.22
CA LEU A 116 14.25 -22.03 -28.84
C LEU A 116 13.34 -22.90 -29.73
N ASN A 117 12.26 -22.32 -30.25
CA ASN A 117 11.37 -22.97 -31.22
C ASN A 117 11.87 -22.90 -32.65
N GLY A 118 13.12 -22.46 -32.91
CA GLY A 118 13.81 -22.49 -34.20
C GLY A 118 13.73 -21.18 -35.01
N GLU A 119 13.11 -20.12 -34.49
CA GLU A 119 13.09 -18.83 -35.16
C GLU A 119 14.49 -18.19 -35.12
N GLN A 120 14.97 -17.73 -36.25
CA GLN A 120 16.29 -17.12 -36.32
C GLN A 120 16.31 -15.74 -35.67
N ALA A 121 17.20 -15.52 -34.69
CA ALA A 121 17.32 -14.27 -33.97
C ALA A 121 17.42 -13.02 -34.87
N LYS A 122 18.07 -13.16 -36.03
CA LYS A 122 18.29 -12.06 -37.01
C LYS A 122 17.00 -11.55 -37.68
N VAL A 123 15.90 -12.36 -37.69
CA VAL A 123 14.62 -11.95 -38.26
C VAL A 123 13.65 -11.44 -37.23
N ILE A 124 13.97 -11.57 -35.95
CA ILE A 124 13.14 -11.03 -34.87
C ILE A 124 13.37 -9.52 -34.77
N PRO A 125 12.33 -8.70 -34.94
CA PRO A 125 12.49 -7.26 -34.84
C PRO A 125 12.83 -6.85 -33.38
N ILE A 126 13.55 -5.74 -33.23
CA ILE A 126 13.82 -5.15 -31.94
C ILE A 126 12.47 -4.70 -31.36
N ASP A 127 12.10 -5.26 -30.21
CA ASP A 127 10.92 -4.87 -29.45
C ASP A 127 11.32 -4.02 -28.22
N THR A 128 10.54 -3.00 -27.94
CA THR A 128 10.78 -2.09 -26.84
C THR A 128 9.58 -2.05 -25.88
N VAL A 129 9.84 -1.89 -24.58
CA VAL A 129 8.80 -1.60 -23.59
C VAL A 129 8.50 -0.11 -23.65
N ARG A 130 7.23 0.24 -23.75
CA ARG A 130 6.79 1.65 -23.67
C ARG A 130 6.85 2.12 -22.23
N PRO A 131 7.61 3.17 -21.93
CA PRO A 131 7.56 3.77 -20.61
C PRO A 131 6.19 4.44 -20.39
N ILE A 132 5.72 4.41 -19.15
CA ILE A 132 4.44 4.98 -18.76
C ILE A 132 4.64 5.98 -17.61
N PRO A 133 3.82 7.04 -17.53
CA PRO A 133 3.89 7.97 -16.42
C PRO A 133 3.32 7.31 -15.16
N VAL A 134 4.13 7.28 -14.08
CA VAL A 134 3.76 6.71 -12.78
C VAL A 134 4.20 7.65 -11.68
N PHE A 135 3.32 7.93 -10.71
CA PHE A 135 3.60 8.83 -9.60
C PHE A 135 3.11 8.27 -8.28
N ASP A 136 3.78 8.63 -7.19
CA ASP A 136 3.43 8.22 -5.84
C ASP A 136 2.51 9.25 -5.18
N GLU A 137 1.32 8.84 -4.75
CA GLU A 137 0.32 9.70 -4.11
C GLU A 137 0.85 10.38 -2.85
N ASN A 138 1.68 9.69 -2.05
CA ASN A 138 2.26 10.28 -0.85
C ASN A 138 3.24 11.40 -1.21
N GLN A 139 4.00 11.22 -2.30
CA GLN A 139 4.92 12.22 -2.78
C GLN A 139 4.21 13.39 -3.48
N LEU A 140 3.14 13.13 -4.22
CA LEU A 140 2.29 14.19 -4.76
C LEU A 140 1.79 15.12 -3.63
N LYS A 141 1.33 14.54 -2.52
CA LYS A 141 0.89 15.30 -1.33
C LYS A 141 2.05 16.04 -0.67
N ARG A 142 3.20 15.39 -0.48
CA ARG A 142 4.40 15.99 0.11
C ARG A 142 4.85 17.24 -0.65
N TRP A 143 4.87 17.16 -1.97
CA TRP A 143 5.35 18.24 -2.85
C TRP A 143 4.23 19.15 -3.34
N ARG A 144 2.98 18.95 -2.88
CA ARG A 144 1.78 19.74 -3.23
C ARG A 144 1.54 19.81 -4.74
N VAL A 145 1.77 18.69 -5.44
CA VAL A 145 1.50 18.58 -6.87
C VAL A 145 0.11 17.96 -7.06
N GLU A 146 -0.75 18.70 -7.77
CA GLU A 146 -2.10 18.22 -8.05
C GLU A 146 -2.11 17.23 -9.21
N ARG A 147 -2.96 16.21 -9.14
CA ARG A 147 -3.10 15.17 -10.19
C ARG A 147 -3.42 15.76 -11.57
N LYS A 148 -4.16 16.87 -11.64
CA LYS A 148 -4.49 17.53 -12.91
C LYS A 148 -3.25 18.04 -13.69
N ASN A 149 -2.14 18.24 -13.00
CA ASN A 149 -0.89 18.70 -13.60
C ASN A 149 -0.01 17.54 -14.12
N LEU A 150 -0.43 16.30 -13.90
CA LEU A 150 0.29 15.11 -14.36
C LEU A 150 -0.03 14.82 -15.83
N PRO A 151 0.87 14.11 -16.54
CA PRO A 151 0.58 13.60 -17.88
C PRO A 151 -0.72 12.78 -17.92
N ALA A 152 -1.44 12.85 -19.03
CA ALA A 152 -2.63 12.03 -19.22
C ALA A 152 -2.32 10.54 -19.05
N LYS A 153 -3.25 9.77 -18.44
CA LYS A 153 -3.11 8.34 -18.17
C LYS A 153 -1.97 7.98 -17.21
N SER A 154 -1.56 8.89 -16.33
CA SER A 154 -0.62 8.58 -15.25
C SER A 154 -1.19 7.52 -14.32
N LEU A 155 -0.39 6.52 -14.00
CA LEU A 155 -0.70 5.58 -12.91
C LEU A 155 -0.30 6.21 -11.58
N ILE A 156 -1.12 5.99 -10.56
CA ILE A 156 -0.84 6.46 -9.21
C ILE A 156 -0.62 5.25 -8.31
N VAL A 157 0.56 5.17 -7.69
CA VAL A 157 0.88 4.17 -6.67
C VAL A 157 0.63 4.74 -5.27
N ASN A 158 0.49 3.88 -4.27
CA ASN A 158 0.19 4.25 -2.88
C ASN A 158 -1.12 5.07 -2.71
N GLU A 159 -2.07 4.89 -3.60
CA GLU A 159 -3.37 5.52 -3.50
C GLU A 159 -4.17 4.89 -2.33
N ARG A 160 -4.30 5.63 -1.22
CA ARG A 160 -5.01 5.14 -0.01
C ARG A 160 -6.49 4.84 -0.26
N ASP A 161 -7.09 5.53 -1.21
CA ASP A 161 -8.53 5.42 -1.46
C ASP A 161 -8.93 4.12 -2.17
N VAL A 162 -7.98 3.41 -2.79
CA VAL A 162 -8.24 2.13 -3.45
C VAL A 162 -8.74 1.08 -2.45
N PHE A 163 -8.13 1.02 -1.26
CA PHE A 163 -8.57 0.08 -0.22
C PHE A 163 -10.01 0.33 0.22
N TRP A 164 -10.35 1.55 0.59
CA TRP A 164 -11.69 1.92 1.03
C TRP A 164 -12.72 1.85 -0.11
N ARG A 165 -12.33 2.22 -1.34
CA ARG A 165 -13.21 2.13 -2.51
C ARG A 165 -13.49 0.67 -2.91
N THR A 166 -12.50 -0.22 -2.75
CA THR A 166 -12.65 -1.64 -3.08
C THR A 166 -13.30 -2.44 -1.96
N TYR A 167 -12.91 -2.21 -0.71
CA TYR A 167 -13.33 -3.03 0.43
C TYR A 167 -14.27 -2.33 1.39
N GLY A 168 -14.52 -1.03 1.28
CA GLY A 168 -15.34 -0.25 2.20
C GLY A 168 -16.75 -0.83 2.38
N ASN A 169 -17.41 -1.23 1.30
CA ASN A 169 -18.74 -1.85 1.36
C ASN A 169 -18.71 -3.21 2.09
N TYR A 170 -17.68 -4.03 1.87
CA TYR A 170 -17.53 -5.31 2.54
C TYR A 170 -17.27 -5.16 4.04
N ILE A 171 -16.46 -4.18 4.43
CA ILE A 171 -16.18 -3.85 5.84
C ILE A 171 -17.45 -3.33 6.52
N LEU A 172 -18.24 -2.50 5.84
CA LEU A 172 -19.49 -1.99 6.36
C LEU A 172 -20.52 -3.12 6.56
N ILE A 173 -20.68 -4.01 5.58
CA ILE A 173 -21.58 -5.16 5.68
C ILE A 173 -21.14 -6.09 6.82
N ALA A 174 -19.83 -6.40 6.89
CA ALA A 174 -19.29 -7.22 7.97
C ALA A 174 -19.51 -6.60 9.35
N GLY A 175 -19.35 -5.28 9.48
CA GLY A 175 -19.66 -4.55 10.72
C GLY A 175 -21.13 -4.61 11.13
N ILE A 176 -22.04 -4.43 10.18
CA ILE A 176 -23.49 -4.52 10.44
C ILE A 176 -23.88 -5.94 10.86
N THR A 177 -23.40 -6.96 10.14
CA THR A 177 -23.70 -8.37 10.48
C THR A 177 -23.17 -8.73 11.87
N PHE A 178 -21.98 -8.26 12.23
CA PHE A 178 -21.41 -8.46 13.56
C PHE A 178 -22.25 -7.84 14.66
N ILE A 179 -22.72 -6.60 14.46
CA ILE A 179 -23.62 -5.90 15.42
C ILE A 179 -24.93 -6.65 15.58
N LEU A 180 -25.55 -7.10 14.47
CA LEU A 180 -26.79 -7.87 14.51
C LEU A 180 -26.62 -9.19 15.28
N LEU A 181 -25.49 -9.86 15.08
CA LEU A 181 -25.17 -11.10 15.81
C LEU A 181 -25.03 -10.84 17.32
N LEU A 182 -24.36 -9.75 17.72
CA LEU A 182 -24.25 -9.35 19.12
C LEU A 182 -25.64 -9.06 19.74
N LEU A 183 -26.49 -8.34 19.02
CA LEU A 183 -27.87 -8.05 19.47
C LEU A 183 -28.68 -9.34 19.62
N LEU A 184 -28.55 -10.30 18.70
CA LEU A 184 -29.20 -11.61 18.77
C LEU A 184 -28.74 -12.37 20.02
N VAL A 185 -27.42 -12.44 20.25
CA VAL A 185 -26.86 -13.09 21.45
C VAL A 185 -27.37 -12.45 22.73
N LEU A 186 -27.38 -11.11 22.78
CA LEU A 186 -27.91 -10.36 23.93
C LEU A 186 -29.39 -10.68 24.16
N PHE A 187 -30.20 -10.68 23.09
CA PHE A 187 -31.61 -11.06 23.16
C PHE A 187 -31.83 -12.47 23.71
N LEU A 188 -31.05 -13.44 23.22
CA LEU A 188 -31.13 -14.83 23.69
C LEU A 188 -30.73 -14.96 25.17
N VAL A 189 -29.70 -14.26 25.61
CA VAL A 189 -29.29 -14.24 27.03
C VAL A 189 -30.40 -13.64 27.91
N LEU A 190 -30.93 -12.49 27.53
CA LEU A 190 -32.00 -11.84 28.25
C LEU A 190 -33.29 -12.68 28.31
N SER A 191 -33.63 -13.34 27.19
CA SER A 191 -34.76 -14.25 27.10
C SER A 191 -34.55 -15.46 28.01
N HIS A 192 -33.35 -16.06 28.00
CA HIS A 192 -33.01 -17.16 28.88
C HIS A 192 -33.08 -16.80 30.37
N LEU A 193 -32.61 -15.62 30.75
CA LEU A 193 -32.70 -15.13 32.12
C LEU A 193 -34.14 -14.89 32.55
N ARG A 194 -35.01 -14.35 31.67
CA ARG A 194 -36.45 -14.21 31.91
C ARG A 194 -37.12 -15.57 32.08
N TYR A 195 -36.82 -16.54 31.24
CA TYR A 195 -37.35 -17.91 31.31
C TYR A 195 -36.96 -18.58 32.61
N ARG A 196 -35.71 -18.48 33.04
CA ARG A 196 -35.27 -19.01 34.37
C ARG A 196 -36.02 -18.37 35.53
N LYS A 197 -36.23 -17.05 35.51
CA LYS A 197 -37.02 -16.37 36.57
C LYS A 197 -38.48 -16.85 36.63
N MET A 198 -39.10 -17.07 35.46
CA MET A 198 -40.47 -17.61 35.41
C MET A 198 -40.53 -19.05 35.93
N LEU A 199 -39.58 -19.87 35.56
CA LEU A 199 -39.51 -21.27 36.04
C LEU A 199 -39.33 -21.34 37.57
N HIS A 200 -38.46 -20.54 38.13
CA HIS A 200 -38.32 -20.43 39.59
C HIS A 200 -39.57 -19.99 40.30
N ARG A 201 -40.31 -19.03 39.73
CA ARG A 201 -41.60 -18.60 40.28
C ARG A 201 -42.66 -19.68 40.23
N SER A 202 -42.78 -20.44 39.12
CA SER A 202 -43.75 -21.51 39.02
C SER A 202 -43.47 -22.67 40.01
N ILE A 203 -42.22 -23.05 40.16
CA ILE A 203 -41.78 -24.08 41.14
C ILE A 203 -42.06 -23.61 42.58
N PHE A 204 -41.83 -22.33 42.90
CA PHE A 204 -42.11 -21.78 44.21
C PHE A 204 -43.61 -21.78 44.52
N LEU A 205 -44.45 -21.36 43.57
CA LEU A 205 -45.92 -21.35 43.73
C LEU A 205 -46.48 -22.78 43.89
N GLU A 206 -45.98 -23.75 43.17
CA GLU A 206 -46.36 -25.15 43.24
C GLU A 206 -46.03 -25.74 44.64
N LYS A 207 -44.82 -25.50 45.14
CA LYS A 207 -44.43 -25.90 46.51
C LYS A 207 -45.29 -25.24 47.58
N ALA A 208 -45.58 -23.95 47.44
CA ALA A 208 -46.43 -23.24 48.37
C ALA A 208 -47.88 -23.78 48.38
N ALA A 209 -48.44 -24.12 47.21
CA ALA A 209 -49.74 -24.71 47.07
C ALA A 209 -49.80 -26.11 47.71
N GLN A 210 -48.76 -26.96 47.51
CA GLN A 210 -48.66 -28.28 48.16
C GLN A 210 -48.61 -28.17 49.67
N GLN A 211 -47.80 -27.26 50.22
CA GLN A 211 -47.72 -27.03 51.66
C GLN A 211 -49.07 -26.55 52.24
N MET A 212 -49.78 -25.67 51.52
CA MET A 212 -51.12 -25.23 51.94
C MET A 212 -52.15 -26.36 51.94
N ALA A 213 -52.11 -27.20 50.91
CA ALA A 213 -52.96 -28.39 50.82
C ALA A 213 -52.70 -29.42 51.95
N GLU A 214 -51.44 -29.60 52.32
CA GLU A 214 -51.08 -30.47 53.48
C GLU A 214 -51.55 -29.89 54.81
N MET A 215 -51.39 -28.58 55.00
CA MET A 215 -51.89 -27.94 56.23
C MET A 215 -53.42 -27.99 56.36
N LEU A 216 -54.15 -27.83 55.28
CA LEU A 216 -55.58 -28.00 55.20
C LEU A 216 -56.01 -29.45 55.51
N LYS A 217 -55.36 -30.43 55.01
CA LYS A 217 -55.61 -31.83 55.36
C LYS A 217 -55.40 -32.13 56.82
N LYS A 218 -54.27 -31.67 57.40
CA LYS A 218 -54.02 -31.84 58.84
C LYS A 218 -55.10 -31.13 59.70
N LYS A 219 -55.51 -29.91 59.30
CA LYS A 219 -56.58 -29.20 60.01
C LYS A 219 -57.93 -29.90 59.95
N THR A 220 -58.27 -30.51 58.82
CA THR A 220 -59.52 -31.29 58.62
C THR A 220 -59.49 -32.58 59.41
N GLU A 221 -58.35 -33.21 59.59
CA GLU A 221 -58.17 -34.41 60.39
C GLU A 221 -58.33 -34.13 61.91
N ILE A 222 -57.74 -33.00 62.35
CA ILE A 222 -57.89 -32.56 63.75
C ILE A 222 -59.36 -32.22 64.10
N MET A 223 -60.12 -31.64 63.17
CA MET A 223 -61.53 -31.33 63.33
C MET A 223 -62.47 -32.55 63.31
N LYS A 224 -61.99 -33.75 62.83
CA LYS A 224 -62.78 -34.99 62.85
C LYS A 224 -62.59 -35.82 64.10
N ILE A 225 -61.63 -35.49 64.92
CA ILE A 225 -61.28 -36.23 66.17
C ILE A 225 -61.77 -35.54 67.44
N GLY A 226 -62.27 -34.29 67.38
CA GLY A 226 -62.90 -33.56 68.42
C GLY A 226 -64.43 -33.52 68.26
#